data_7711f00f69c400b5d95de566cd91737b
#
_entry.id   7711f00f69c400b5d95de566cd91737b
#
_cell.length_a   1.000
_cell.length_b   1.000
_cell.length_c   1.000
_cell.angle_alpha   90.00
_cell.angle_beta   90.00
_cell.angle_gamma   90.00
#
_symmetry.space_group_name_H-M   'P 1'
#
loop_
_entity.id
_entity.type
_entity.pdbx_description
1 polymer ?
#
loop_
_entity_poly.entity_id
_entity_poly.type
_entity_poly.pdbx_seq_one_letter_code
_entity_poly.pdbx_strand_id
1 'polypeptide(L)'
;MMAGKLLATFSLLFALPCAHSKACEGENLKPDAPLRIGTKFKPAECTDVSKPGDTLSMHYTGTLYSDCSKFDSSRDRGDPFKFTLGKGEVIKGWDAGLRGMCVGEKRKLTIPSDLAYGDEGSGDKIPAKSTLQFEVELLDLKHKPVGGGKKKKKKSKKSKKMSQKKDEV
;
A
#
# COMPACT_ATOMS: atom_id res chain seq x y z
N MET A 1 49.73 4.84 66.12
CA MET A 1 49.72 4.10 64.85
C MET A 1 48.27 3.77 64.51
N MET A 2 47.63 4.58 63.70
CA MET A 2 46.25 4.32 63.24
C MET A 2 46.25 4.20 61.74
N ALA A 3 45.94 2.98 61.23
CA ALA A 3 45.88 2.68 59.85
C ALA A 3 44.46 3.01 59.32
N GLY A 4 44.34 4.05 58.49
CA GLY A 4 43.11 4.42 57.82
C GLY A 4 42.86 3.48 56.61
N LYS A 5 41.73 2.77 56.64
CA LYS A 5 41.24 1.97 55.50
C LYS A 5 40.52 2.89 54.54
N LEU A 6 41.10 3.06 53.34
CA LEU A 6 40.44 3.72 52.20
C LEU A 6 39.44 2.78 51.57
N LEU A 7 38.14 3.06 51.72
CA LEU A 7 37.08 2.38 50.99
C LEU A 7 36.93 3.02 49.60
N ALA A 8 37.41 2.29 48.58
CA ALA A 8 37.14 2.63 47.19
C ALA A 8 35.70 2.21 46.84
N THR A 9 34.80 3.19 46.71
CA THR A 9 33.45 2.97 46.15
C THR A 9 33.56 2.84 44.62
N PHE A 10 33.45 1.60 44.18
CA PHE A 10 33.35 1.26 42.75
C PHE A 10 31.94 1.62 42.27
N SER A 11 31.80 2.80 41.66
CA SER A 11 30.52 3.23 41.07
C SER A 11 30.33 2.46 39.75
N LEU A 12 29.50 1.40 39.81
CA LEU A 12 29.11 0.63 38.66
C LEU A 12 28.12 1.47 37.84
N LEU A 13 28.62 2.18 36.79
CA LEU A 13 27.74 2.77 35.81
C LEU A 13 27.06 1.63 35.04
N PHE A 14 25.83 1.34 35.40
CA PHE A 14 24.93 0.56 34.56
C PHE A 14 24.58 1.39 33.32
N ALA A 15 25.30 1.15 32.25
CA ALA A 15 24.89 1.60 30.93
C ALA A 15 23.60 0.83 30.58
N LEU A 16 22.46 1.51 30.71
CA LEU A 16 21.18 1.01 30.19
C LEU A 16 21.36 0.77 28.67
N PRO A 17 21.14 -0.45 28.18
CA PRO A 17 21.13 -0.68 26.75
C PRO A 17 20.01 0.16 26.16
N CYS A 18 20.36 1.07 25.26
CA CYS A 18 19.41 1.78 24.41
C CYS A 18 18.55 0.71 23.72
N ALA A 19 17.28 0.59 24.17
CA ALA A 19 16.32 -0.31 23.56
C ALA A 19 16.09 0.18 22.13
N HIS A 20 16.91 -0.29 21.20
CA HIS A 20 16.58 -0.24 19.79
C HIS A 20 15.29 -1.02 19.65
N SER A 21 14.22 -0.32 19.29
CA SER A 21 12.96 -0.94 18.93
C SER A 21 13.23 -1.86 17.75
N LYS A 22 13.31 -3.15 17.99
CA LYS A 22 13.44 -4.22 16.98
C LYS A 22 12.18 -4.26 16.11
N ALA A 23 12.02 -3.25 15.25
CA ALA A 23 10.84 -3.16 14.39
C ALA A 23 10.92 -4.10 13.17
N CYS A 24 12.11 -4.63 12.87
CA CYS A 24 12.36 -5.30 11.60
C CYS A 24 13.41 -6.44 11.65
N GLU A 25 13.79 -6.95 12.77
CA GLU A 25 14.60 -8.16 12.83
C GLU A 25 13.66 -9.36 12.93
N GLY A 26 13.43 -10.05 11.83
CA GLY A 26 12.60 -11.24 11.79
C GLY A 26 12.98 -12.17 10.66
N GLU A 27 12.88 -13.45 10.93
CA GLU A 27 12.89 -14.46 9.88
C GLU A 27 11.72 -14.20 8.92
N ASN A 28 11.95 -14.36 7.62
CA ASN A 28 10.88 -14.23 6.62
C ASN A 28 9.70 -15.12 7.01
N LEU A 29 8.49 -14.62 6.82
CA LEU A 29 7.29 -15.42 7.01
C LEU A 29 7.28 -16.59 6.01
N LYS A 30 6.61 -17.66 6.37
CA LYS A 30 6.31 -18.72 5.40
C LYS A 30 5.61 -18.13 4.18
N PRO A 31 5.89 -18.61 2.96
CA PRO A 31 5.29 -18.08 1.74
C PRO A 31 3.77 -17.99 1.78
N ASP A 32 3.12 -19.01 2.34
CA ASP A 32 1.66 -19.16 2.51
C ASP A 32 1.09 -18.49 3.77
N ALA A 33 1.92 -17.78 4.54
CA ALA A 33 1.46 -17.08 5.74
C ALA A 33 0.38 -16.04 5.42
N PRO A 34 -0.53 -15.75 6.36
CA PRO A 34 -1.55 -14.74 6.13
C PRO A 34 -0.93 -13.32 6.06
N LEU A 35 -1.51 -12.49 5.17
CA LEU A 35 -1.24 -11.05 5.16
C LEU A 35 -1.54 -10.45 6.53
N ARG A 36 -0.60 -9.67 7.08
CA ARG A 36 -0.79 -8.95 8.34
C ARG A 36 -1.02 -7.47 8.05
N ILE A 37 -2.10 -6.93 8.61
CA ILE A 37 -2.49 -5.53 8.44
C ILE A 37 -2.53 -4.88 9.82
N GLY A 38 -1.67 -3.90 10.07
CA GLY A 38 -1.68 -3.08 11.28
C GLY A 38 -2.10 -1.65 10.95
N THR A 39 -3.14 -1.14 11.59
CA THR A 39 -3.52 0.27 11.46
C THR A 39 -2.67 1.10 12.41
N LYS A 40 -1.86 1.99 11.85
CA LYS A 40 -1.02 2.93 12.62
C LYS A 40 -1.78 4.20 13.01
N PHE A 41 -2.62 4.65 12.10
CA PHE A 41 -3.48 5.81 12.31
C PHE A 41 -4.75 5.66 11.47
N LYS A 42 -5.88 6.01 12.06
CA LYS A 42 -7.18 6.08 11.38
C LYS A 42 -7.85 7.38 11.75
N PRO A 43 -8.31 8.19 10.77
CA PRO A 43 -9.08 9.39 11.05
C PRO A 43 -10.35 9.08 11.85
N ALA A 44 -10.75 10.02 12.72
CA ALA A 44 -11.98 9.89 13.49
C ALA A 44 -13.22 9.86 12.59
N GLU A 45 -13.21 10.66 11.53
CA GLU A 45 -14.24 10.64 10.49
C GLU A 45 -13.76 9.79 9.31
N CYS A 46 -14.41 8.66 9.11
CA CYS A 46 -14.11 7.69 8.06
C CYS A 46 -15.42 7.20 7.46
N THR A 47 -16.06 8.06 6.70
CA THR A 47 -17.35 7.76 6.04
C THR A 47 -17.15 7.12 4.68
N ASP A 48 -16.01 7.36 4.05
CA ASP A 48 -15.68 6.87 2.73
C ASP A 48 -14.41 6.03 2.74
N VAL A 49 -14.50 4.81 2.17
CA VAL A 49 -13.46 3.81 2.22
C VAL A 49 -13.16 3.22 0.85
N SER A 50 -11.90 2.85 0.63
CA SER A 50 -11.41 2.26 -0.61
C SER A 50 -12.08 0.93 -0.94
N LYS A 51 -12.49 0.75 -2.19
CA LYS A 51 -13.15 -0.43 -2.75
C LYS A 51 -12.47 -0.87 -4.05
N PRO A 52 -12.59 -2.14 -4.42
CA PRO A 52 -12.08 -2.61 -5.71
C PRO A 52 -12.64 -1.79 -6.87
N GLY A 53 -11.76 -1.32 -7.74
CA GLY A 53 -12.07 -0.46 -8.88
C GLY A 53 -11.85 1.03 -8.63
N ASP A 54 -11.59 1.44 -7.40
CA ASP A 54 -11.27 2.83 -7.07
C ASP A 54 -9.81 3.14 -7.41
N THR A 55 -9.55 4.40 -7.77
CA THR A 55 -8.18 4.89 -7.95
C THR A 55 -7.68 5.48 -6.64
N LEU A 56 -6.60 4.92 -6.14
CA LEU A 56 -5.93 5.36 -4.92
C LEU A 56 -4.71 6.19 -5.26
N SER A 57 -4.47 7.25 -4.49
CA SER A 57 -3.24 8.04 -4.50
C SER A 57 -2.63 7.97 -3.12
N MET A 58 -1.40 7.47 -2.99
CA MET A 58 -0.81 7.20 -1.70
C MET A 58 0.69 7.40 -1.64
N HIS A 59 1.18 7.67 -0.45
CA HIS A 59 2.59 7.51 -0.13
C HIS A 59 2.85 6.15 0.50
N TYR A 60 4.02 5.60 0.18
CA TYR A 60 4.49 4.36 0.78
C TYR A 60 6.00 4.36 0.99
N THR A 61 6.43 3.52 1.91
CA THR A 61 7.82 3.11 2.07
C THR A 61 7.84 1.59 2.20
N GLY A 62 8.60 0.93 1.34
CA GLY A 62 8.77 -0.51 1.32
C GLY A 62 10.14 -0.91 1.86
N THR A 63 10.15 -1.88 2.78
CA THR A 63 11.34 -2.45 3.40
C THR A 63 11.29 -3.97 3.38
N LEU A 64 12.44 -4.62 3.34
CA LEU A 64 12.52 -6.05 3.62
C LEU A 64 12.17 -6.30 5.09
N TYR A 65 11.45 -7.38 5.36
CA TYR A 65 11.07 -7.75 6.73
C TYR A 65 12.26 -8.26 7.55
N SER A 66 13.24 -8.88 6.88
CA SER A 66 14.40 -9.53 7.51
C SER A 66 15.36 -8.56 8.18
N ASP A 67 15.65 -7.44 7.54
CA ASP A 67 16.72 -6.53 7.94
C ASP A 67 16.34 -5.04 7.90
N CYS A 68 15.08 -4.71 7.58
CA CYS A 68 14.61 -3.33 7.38
C CYS A 68 15.24 -2.56 6.23
N SER A 69 16.00 -3.18 5.36
CA SER A 69 16.56 -2.46 4.22
C SER A 69 15.43 -1.92 3.33
N LYS A 70 15.50 -0.62 3.07
CA LYS A 70 14.53 0.06 2.22
C LYS A 70 14.84 -0.24 0.76
N PHE A 71 13.86 -0.78 0.05
CA PHE A 71 14.01 -1.06 -1.38
C PHE A 71 13.34 -0.01 -2.26
N ASP A 72 12.24 0.62 -1.80
CA ASP A 72 11.54 1.66 -2.56
C ASP A 72 10.71 2.58 -1.65
N SER A 73 10.52 3.84 -2.07
CA SER A 73 9.64 4.79 -1.41
C SER A 73 9.17 5.87 -2.38
N SER A 74 7.85 6.11 -2.42
CA SER A 74 7.27 7.23 -3.15
C SER A 74 7.63 8.59 -2.53
N ARG A 75 7.95 8.60 -1.23
CA ARG A 75 8.36 9.82 -0.51
C ARG A 75 9.72 10.32 -0.98
N ASP A 76 10.62 9.40 -1.36
CA ASP A 76 11.95 9.76 -1.87
C ASP A 76 11.84 10.44 -3.25
N ARG A 77 10.79 10.13 -4.01
CA ARG A 77 10.51 10.74 -5.32
C ARG A 77 9.70 12.04 -5.23
N GLY A 78 9.10 12.32 -4.07
CA GLY A 78 8.22 13.46 -3.85
C GLY A 78 6.83 13.34 -4.47
N ASP A 79 6.56 12.28 -5.24
CA ASP A 79 5.29 12.09 -5.95
C ASP A 79 4.48 10.92 -5.37
N PRO A 80 3.19 11.11 -5.10
CA PRO A 80 2.31 10.03 -4.70
C PRO A 80 2.14 8.98 -5.80
N PHE A 81 2.16 7.72 -5.41
CA PHE A 81 1.90 6.60 -6.29
C PHE A 81 0.39 6.44 -6.51
N LYS A 82 -0.01 6.29 -7.78
CA LYS A 82 -1.42 6.15 -8.18
C LYS A 82 -1.64 4.82 -8.89
N PHE A 83 -2.70 4.11 -8.52
CA PHE A 83 -3.09 2.86 -9.14
C PHE A 83 -4.57 2.56 -8.90
N THR A 84 -5.13 1.57 -9.61
CA THR A 84 -6.52 1.14 -9.46
C THR A 84 -6.57 -0.13 -8.61
N LEU A 85 -7.24 -0.06 -7.45
CA LEU A 85 -7.35 -1.16 -6.50
C LEU A 85 -8.09 -2.37 -7.11
N GLY A 86 -7.54 -3.58 -6.93
CA GLY A 86 -8.17 -4.82 -7.36
C GLY A 86 -8.11 -5.08 -8.87
N LYS A 87 -7.17 -4.44 -9.58
CA LYS A 87 -6.92 -4.64 -11.01
C LYS A 87 -5.65 -5.43 -11.30
N GLY A 88 -4.92 -5.83 -10.26
CA GLY A 88 -3.63 -6.50 -10.44
C GLY A 88 -2.53 -5.57 -10.96
N GLU A 89 -2.70 -4.25 -10.82
CA GLU A 89 -1.67 -3.26 -11.15
C GLU A 89 -0.55 -3.23 -10.11
N VAL A 90 -0.80 -3.85 -8.95
CA VAL A 90 0.11 -3.94 -7.81
C VAL A 90 0.14 -5.39 -7.28
N ILE A 91 1.05 -5.69 -6.38
CA ILE A 91 1.15 -7.01 -5.75
C ILE A 91 -0.15 -7.39 -5.03
N LYS A 92 -0.44 -8.70 -4.98
CA LYS A 92 -1.69 -9.23 -4.38
C LYS A 92 -1.91 -8.77 -2.94
N GLY A 93 -0.82 -8.64 -2.17
CA GLY A 93 -0.86 -8.15 -0.80
C GLY A 93 -1.40 -6.72 -0.68
N TRP A 94 -1.13 -5.85 -1.65
CA TRP A 94 -1.70 -4.51 -1.71
C TRP A 94 -3.18 -4.53 -2.10
N ASP A 95 -3.54 -5.28 -3.14
CA ASP A 95 -4.93 -5.42 -3.58
C ASP A 95 -5.84 -5.97 -2.47
N ALA A 96 -5.30 -6.76 -1.55
CA ALA A 96 -6.02 -7.24 -0.38
C ALA A 96 -5.95 -6.26 0.82
N GLY A 97 -4.73 -5.77 1.13
CA GLY A 97 -4.43 -5.03 2.35
C GLY A 97 -4.92 -3.58 2.38
N LEU A 98 -5.22 -3.01 1.22
CA LEU A 98 -5.63 -1.60 1.09
C LEU A 98 -7.15 -1.42 0.94
N ARG A 99 -7.93 -2.49 1.01
CA ARG A 99 -9.40 -2.41 1.03
C ARG A 99 -9.89 -1.82 2.34
N GLY A 100 -10.96 -1.03 2.29
CA GLY A 100 -11.56 -0.43 3.47
C GLY A 100 -10.68 0.60 4.15
N MET A 101 -9.80 1.27 3.42
CA MET A 101 -8.89 2.30 3.92
C MET A 101 -9.49 3.69 3.69
N CYS A 102 -9.45 4.54 4.71
CA CYS A 102 -9.90 5.92 4.64
C CYS A 102 -8.82 6.85 4.11
N VAL A 103 -9.21 7.99 3.53
CA VAL A 103 -8.26 9.06 3.23
C VAL A 103 -7.63 9.57 4.53
N GLY A 104 -6.31 9.70 4.57
CA GLY A 104 -5.51 10.02 5.75
C GLY A 104 -5.16 8.84 6.64
N GLU A 105 -5.69 7.65 6.39
CA GLU A 105 -5.34 6.45 7.16
C GLU A 105 -3.92 5.98 6.83
N LYS A 106 -3.22 5.51 7.89
CA LYS A 106 -1.89 4.90 7.77
C LYS A 106 -1.93 3.45 8.21
N ARG A 107 -1.44 2.56 7.36
CA ARG A 107 -1.32 1.13 7.65
C ARG A 107 0.11 0.65 7.53
N LYS A 108 0.40 -0.40 8.28
CA LYS A 108 1.60 -1.23 8.13
C LYS A 108 1.15 -2.60 7.60
N LEU A 109 1.62 -2.96 6.43
CA LEU A 109 1.34 -4.24 5.80
C LEU A 109 2.58 -5.12 5.92
N THR A 110 2.44 -6.36 6.41
CA THR A 110 3.49 -7.38 6.31
C THR A 110 3.00 -8.46 5.36
N ILE A 111 3.68 -8.58 4.24
CA ILE A 111 3.22 -9.33 3.06
C ILE A 111 4.18 -10.49 2.82
N PRO A 112 3.74 -11.75 2.96
CA PRO A 112 4.55 -12.91 2.63
C PRO A 112 4.83 -12.98 1.13
N SER A 113 5.85 -13.74 0.73
CA SER A 113 6.35 -13.77 -0.65
C SER A 113 5.28 -14.15 -1.68
N ASP A 114 4.37 -15.08 -1.39
CA ASP A 114 3.31 -15.52 -2.34
C ASP A 114 2.31 -14.43 -2.70
N LEU A 115 2.17 -13.43 -1.83
CA LEU A 115 1.34 -12.25 -2.07
C LEU A 115 2.15 -11.05 -2.55
N ALA A 116 3.46 -11.23 -2.76
CA ALA A 116 4.42 -10.23 -3.22
C ALA A 116 5.09 -10.69 -4.53
N TYR A 117 6.39 -10.99 -4.50
CA TYR A 117 7.19 -11.34 -5.67
C TYR A 117 7.62 -12.82 -5.72
N GLY A 118 7.10 -13.65 -4.82
CA GLY A 118 7.27 -15.10 -4.85
C GLY A 118 8.71 -15.57 -4.72
N ASP A 119 8.98 -16.68 -5.41
CA ASP A 119 10.27 -17.35 -5.39
C ASP A 119 11.35 -16.66 -6.23
N GLU A 120 10.97 -15.72 -7.08
CA GLU A 120 11.91 -15.03 -7.98
C GLU A 120 12.45 -13.75 -7.36
N GLY A 121 11.69 -13.10 -6.46
CA GLY A 121 12.02 -11.76 -5.96
C GLY A 121 11.79 -10.68 -7.02
N SER A 122 12.46 -9.52 -6.89
CA SER A 122 12.33 -8.43 -7.85
C SER A 122 13.59 -7.55 -7.88
N GLY A 123 14.22 -7.48 -9.05
CA GLY A 123 15.46 -6.73 -9.25
C GLY A 123 16.54 -7.13 -8.24
N ASP A 124 17.50 -6.22 -8.00
CA ASP A 124 18.63 -6.48 -7.10
C ASP A 124 18.31 -6.23 -5.62
N LYS A 125 17.14 -5.63 -5.33
CA LYS A 125 16.78 -5.18 -3.98
C LYS A 125 15.84 -6.10 -3.23
N ILE A 126 15.14 -6.97 -3.91
CA ILE A 126 14.17 -7.88 -3.29
C ILE A 126 14.57 -9.32 -3.61
N PRO A 127 15.27 -10.00 -2.69
CA PRO A 127 15.66 -11.39 -2.86
C PRO A 127 14.46 -12.33 -3.02
N ALA A 128 14.71 -13.53 -3.52
CA ALA A 128 13.74 -14.61 -3.57
C ALA A 128 13.11 -14.87 -2.19
N LYS A 129 11.83 -15.23 -2.18
CA LYS A 129 11.08 -15.61 -0.96
C LYS A 129 11.06 -14.55 0.14
N SER A 130 11.27 -13.28 -0.21
CA SER A 130 11.30 -12.18 0.75
C SER A 130 9.90 -11.82 1.23
N THR A 131 9.76 -11.74 2.55
CA THR A 131 8.62 -11.06 3.18
C THR A 131 8.84 -9.55 3.10
N LEU A 132 7.83 -8.84 2.66
CA LEU A 132 7.90 -7.38 2.51
C LEU A 132 7.08 -6.68 3.59
N GLN A 133 7.57 -5.52 3.99
CA GLN A 133 6.87 -4.64 4.89
C GLN A 133 6.64 -3.29 4.20
N PHE A 134 5.41 -2.81 4.23
CA PHE A 134 5.06 -1.49 3.70
C PHE A 134 4.40 -0.64 4.76
N GLU A 135 4.89 0.57 4.91
CA GLU A 135 4.14 1.64 5.57
C GLU A 135 3.47 2.47 4.49
N VAL A 136 2.15 2.57 4.55
CA VAL A 136 1.32 3.22 3.53
C VAL A 136 0.44 4.30 4.15
N GLU A 137 0.18 5.37 3.41
CA GLU A 137 -0.71 6.46 3.76
C GLU A 137 -1.58 6.81 2.56
N LEU A 138 -2.90 6.70 2.69
CA LEU A 138 -3.84 7.07 1.64
C LEU A 138 -4.06 8.58 1.63
N LEU A 139 -3.72 9.23 0.52
CA LEU A 139 -3.82 10.68 0.37
C LEU A 139 -5.10 11.12 -0.35
N ASP A 140 -5.52 10.35 -1.35
CA ASP A 140 -6.71 10.66 -2.15
C ASP A 140 -7.37 9.37 -2.64
N LEU A 141 -8.69 9.42 -2.74
CA LEU A 141 -9.54 8.29 -3.15
C LEU A 141 -10.53 8.78 -4.22
N LYS A 142 -10.48 8.17 -5.40
CA LYS A 142 -11.44 8.43 -6.46
C LYS A 142 -12.22 7.17 -6.78
N HIS A 143 -13.51 7.19 -6.45
CA HIS A 143 -14.38 6.09 -6.78
C HIS A 143 -14.52 5.89 -8.28
N LYS A 144 -14.55 4.63 -8.68
CA LYS A 144 -14.94 4.28 -10.05
C LYS A 144 -16.34 4.88 -10.31
N PRO A 145 -16.55 5.61 -11.41
CA PRO A 145 -17.88 6.07 -11.76
C PRO A 145 -18.80 4.85 -11.79
N VAL A 146 -19.83 4.84 -10.95
CA VAL A 146 -20.89 3.86 -11.01
C VAL A 146 -21.42 3.91 -12.43
N GLY A 147 -21.23 2.85 -13.19
CA GLY A 147 -21.39 2.82 -14.64
C GLY A 147 -22.70 3.45 -15.05
N GLY A 148 -22.61 4.65 -15.57
CA GLY A 148 -23.67 5.20 -16.39
C GLY A 148 -23.89 4.22 -17.52
N GLY A 149 -25.04 3.54 -17.53
CA GLY A 149 -25.40 2.65 -18.60
C GLY A 149 -25.13 3.36 -19.91
N LYS A 150 -24.46 2.69 -20.84
CA LYS A 150 -24.29 3.15 -22.21
C LYS A 150 -25.68 3.56 -22.70
N LYS A 151 -26.00 4.86 -22.68
CA LYS A 151 -27.11 5.40 -23.44
C LYS A 151 -26.79 5.07 -24.87
N LYS A 152 -27.35 3.97 -25.40
CA LYS A 152 -27.41 3.71 -26.81
C LYS A 152 -28.07 4.95 -27.43
N LYS A 153 -27.28 5.80 -28.06
CA LYS A 153 -27.79 6.83 -28.96
C LYS A 153 -28.59 6.07 -30.02
N LYS A 154 -29.92 6.06 -29.87
CA LYS A 154 -30.81 5.70 -30.99
C LYS A 154 -30.56 6.72 -32.07
N LYS A 155 -29.82 6.34 -33.10
CA LYS A 155 -29.78 7.07 -34.37
C LYS A 155 -31.22 7.01 -34.89
N SER A 156 -31.97 8.10 -34.77
CA SER A 156 -33.20 8.30 -35.48
C SER A 156 -32.86 8.35 -36.98
N LYS A 157 -33.21 7.29 -37.69
CA LYS A 157 -33.24 7.31 -39.15
C LYS A 157 -34.37 8.24 -39.56
N LYS A 158 -34.06 9.46 -39.91
CA LYS A 158 -34.94 10.39 -40.58
C LYS A 158 -35.13 9.85 -42.02
N SER A 159 -36.25 9.15 -42.21
CA SER A 159 -36.68 8.73 -43.54
C SER A 159 -36.97 9.97 -44.40
N LYS A 160 -36.14 10.23 -45.39
CA LYS A 160 -36.33 11.23 -46.40
C LYS A 160 -37.34 10.63 -47.37
N LYS A 161 -38.64 11.01 -47.22
CA LYS A 161 -39.68 10.73 -48.17
C LYS A 161 -39.41 11.57 -49.42
N MET A 162 -39.00 10.93 -50.50
CA MET A 162 -38.79 11.57 -51.79
C MET A 162 -40.16 11.60 -52.49
N SER A 163 -40.71 12.78 -52.58
CA SER A 163 -41.93 13.08 -53.35
C SER A 163 -41.53 13.04 -54.83
N GLN A 164 -42.03 12.03 -55.52
CA GLN A 164 -42.06 12.05 -56.98
C GLN A 164 -43.21 12.95 -57.43
N LYS A 165 -42.93 14.04 -58.07
CA LYS A 165 -43.88 14.82 -58.80
C LYS A 165 -43.82 14.35 -60.26
N LYS A 166 -44.90 13.70 -60.65
CA LYS A 166 -45.25 13.49 -62.07
C LYS A 166 -45.62 14.83 -62.67
N ASP A 167 -45.06 15.17 -63.79
CA ASP A 167 -45.66 16.12 -64.73
C ASP A 167 -45.64 15.51 -66.11
N GLU A 168 -46.88 15.27 -66.60
CA GLU A 168 -47.23 15.05 -67.99
C GLU A 168 -47.26 16.36 -68.74
N VAL A 169 -46.73 16.38 -69.93
CA VAL A 169 -47.29 16.69 -71.24
C VAL A 169 -46.16 16.65 -72.23
#